data_71cd528a5ae2626f3782afafe1649357
#
_entry.id   71cd528a5ae2626f3782afafe1649357
#
_cell.length_a   1.000
_cell.length_b   1.000
_cell.length_c   1.000
_cell.angle_alpha   90.00
_cell.angle_beta   90.00
_cell.angle_gamma   90.00
#
_symmetry.space_group_name_H-M   'P 1'
#
loop_
_entity.id
_entity.type
_entity.pdbx_description
1 polymer ?
#
loop_
_entity_poly.entity_id
_entity_poly.type
_entity_poly.pdbx_seq_one_letter_code
_entity_poly.pdbx_strand_id
1 'polypeptide(L)'
;MRNSDESQKTLKDSLAHWLQIFKFPSVERTTYDRLECTAQHQVFPLIGDKIVGDITAADLKSVLNHWMEQGYAYTTVKKVHILLNEYFRYLTEENFIQKNPMQSVPMMKKANFLAAQDKECLPEQEQVTVFTPTEIAKFKREAFSTFSNGKRKYQQAAAYTLMLNTGLRTGELLGLFNSDIDLERRVLHLERGVKEVWRRDGLQAEPGET
;
A
#
# COMPACT_ATOMS: atom_id res chain seq x y z
N MET A 1 3.48 -37.00 7.91
CA MET A 1 2.09 -36.81 8.36
C MET A 1 1.74 -35.36 8.80
N ARG A 2 2.51 -34.32 8.36
CA ARG A 2 2.19 -32.90 8.67
C ARG A 2 1.57 -32.12 7.50
N ASN A 3 1.52 -32.70 6.30
CA ASN A 3 1.18 -31.96 5.07
C ASN A 3 -0.33 -31.93 4.72
N SER A 4 -1.18 -32.67 5.42
CA SER A 4 -2.62 -32.72 5.10
C SER A 4 -3.48 -31.69 5.83
N ASP A 5 -2.93 -31.01 6.84
CA ASP A 5 -3.73 -30.12 7.69
C ASP A 5 -3.94 -28.73 7.04
N GLU A 6 -2.92 -28.16 6.38
CA GLU A 6 -3.01 -26.80 5.80
C GLU A 6 -3.93 -26.76 4.57
N SER A 7 -3.91 -27.80 3.72
CA SER A 7 -4.79 -27.88 2.55
C SER A 7 -6.28 -28.07 2.88
N GLN A 8 -6.59 -28.50 4.11
CA GLN A 8 -7.96 -28.70 4.61
C GLN A 8 -8.53 -27.45 5.30
N LYS A 9 -7.71 -26.44 5.55
CA LYS A 9 -8.15 -25.17 6.15
C LYS A 9 -8.86 -24.29 5.11
N THR A 10 -9.66 -23.35 5.62
CA THR A 10 -10.20 -22.30 4.77
C THR A 10 -9.07 -21.40 4.27
N LEU A 11 -9.24 -20.78 3.11
CA LEU A 11 -8.26 -19.81 2.59
C LEU A 11 -8.04 -18.67 3.59
N LYS A 12 -9.11 -18.21 4.23
CA LYS A 12 -9.04 -17.14 5.22
C LYS A 12 -8.11 -17.49 6.38
N ASP A 13 -8.30 -18.65 6.98
CA ASP A 13 -7.49 -19.07 8.14
C ASP A 13 -6.05 -19.35 7.75
N SER A 14 -5.83 -20.03 6.64
CA SER A 14 -4.50 -20.40 6.18
C SER A 14 -3.70 -19.19 5.69
N LEU A 15 -4.31 -18.31 4.88
CA LEU A 15 -3.63 -17.09 4.39
C LEU A 15 -3.36 -16.10 5.54
N ALA A 16 -4.29 -15.93 6.49
CA ALA A 16 -4.06 -15.07 7.65
C ALA A 16 -2.89 -15.60 8.52
N HIS A 17 -2.86 -16.91 8.76
CA HIS A 17 -1.76 -17.55 9.48
C HIS A 17 -0.42 -17.38 8.75
N TRP A 18 -0.39 -17.60 7.43
CA TRP A 18 0.81 -17.39 6.62
C TRP A 18 1.30 -15.94 6.67
N LEU A 19 0.40 -14.97 6.55
CA LEU A 19 0.75 -13.55 6.69
C LEU A 19 1.39 -13.28 8.05
N GLN A 20 0.81 -13.81 9.13
CA GLN A 20 1.30 -13.58 10.48
C GLN A 20 2.67 -14.22 10.73
N ILE A 21 2.91 -15.44 10.27
CA ILE A 21 4.15 -16.18 10.57
C ILE A 21 5.28 -15.80 9.63
N PHE A 22 5.00 -15.63 8.33
CA PHE A 22 6.06 -15.45 7.34
C PHE A 22 6.23 -14.00 6.88
N LYS A 23 5.16 -13.21 6.82
CA LYS A 23 5.24 -11.83 6.35
C LYS A 23 5.47 -10.83 7.47
N PHE A 24 4.78 -10.98 8.59
CA PHE A 24 4.91 -10.05 9.71
C PHE A 24 6.35 -9.83 10.17
N PRO A 25 7.18 -10.86 10.39
CA PRO A 25 8.57 -10.68 10.80
C PRO A 25 9.54 -10.28 9.67
N SER A 26 9.12 -10.41 8.40
CA SER A 26 10.01 -10.27 7.25
C SER A 26 9.85 -8.98 6.46
N VAL A 27 8.77 -8.23 6.69
CA VAL A 27 8.47 -7.00 5.96
C VAL A 27 8.19 -5.84 6.92
N GLU A 28 8.37 -4.61 6.44
CA GLU A 28 7.97 -3.43 7.20
C GLU A 28 6.49 -3.46 7.58
N ARG A 29 6.17 -2.88 8.73
CA ARG A 29 4.82 -2.84 9.28
C ARG A 29 3.79 -2.30 8.30
N THR A 30 4.10 -1.21 7.63
CA THR A 30 3.22 -0.60 6.62
C THR A 30 2.96 -1.53 5.42
N THR A 31 3.94 -2.35 5.05
CA THR A 31 3.81 -3.36 3.99
C THR A 31 2.91 -4.49 4.45
N TYR A 32 3.11 -4.97 5.67
CA TYR A 32 2.25 -6.00 6.26
C TYR A 32 0.79 -5.54 6.33
N ASP A 33 0.53 -4.32 6.83
CA ASP A 33 -0.82 -3.75 6.92
C ASP A 33 -1.50 -3.68 5.54
N ARG A 34 -0.74 -3.38 4.47
CA ARG A 34 -1.27 -3.42 3.10
C ARG A 34 -1.61 -4.82 2.61
N LEU A 35 -0.76 -5.82 2.92
CA LEU A 35 -1.03 -7.22 2.56
C LEU A 35 -2.27 -7.74 3.27
N GLU A 36 -2.38 -7.49 4.57
CA GLU A 36 -3.53 -7.86 5.38
C GLU A 36 -4.82 -7.17 4.88
N CYS A 37 -4.76 -5.86 4.63
CA CYS A 37 -5.88 -5.10 4.05
C CYS A 37 -6.31 -5.68 2.68
N THR A 38 -5.34 -6.03 1.82
CA THR A 38 -5.62 -6.68 0.54
C THR A 38 -6.31 -8.04 0.72
N ALA A 39 -5.85 -8.85 1.67
CA ALA A 39 -6.49 -10.13 1.97
C ALA A 39 -7.92 -9.95 2.49
N GLN A 40 -8.11 -9.05 3.47
CA GLN A 40 -9.39 -8.83 4.13
C GLN A 40 -10.46 -8.25 3.22
N HIS A 41 -10.11 -7.30 2.34
CA HIS A 41 -11.09 -6.58 1.55
C HIS A 41 -11.22 -7.08 0.11
N GLN A 42 -10.18 -7.71 -0.45
CA GLN A 42 -10.20 -8.13 -1.84
C GLN A 42 -10.21 -9.65 -2.06
N VAL A 43 -9.80 -10.45 -1.06
CA VAL A 43 -9.72 -11.92 -1.22
C VAL A 43 -10.80 -12.63 -0.40
N PHE A 44 -10.85 -12.38 0.91
CA PHE A 44 -11.72 -13.10 1.82
C PHE A 44 -13.22 -12.98 1.50
N PRO A 45 -13.76 -11.83 1.08
CA PRO A 45 -15.18 -11.73 0.75
C PRO A 45 -15.62 -12.61 -0.41
N LEU A 46 -14.70 -13.02 -1.29
CA LEU A 46 -15.03 -13.77 -2.51
C LEU A 46 -14.74 -15.27 -2.38
N ILE A 47 -13.60 -15.63 -1.79
CA ILE A 47 -13.13 -17.02 -1.73
C ILE A 47 -12.57 -17.41 -0.36
N GLY A 48 -12.72 -16.57 0.67
CA GLY A 48 -12.14 -16.81 2.00
C GLY A 48 -12.60 -18.11 2.67
N ASP A 49 -13.84 -18.50 2.46
CA ASP A 49 -14.44 -19.69 3.07
C ASP A 49 -14.17 -21.00 2.28
N LYS A 50 -13.52 -20.90 1.10
CA LYS A 50 -13.15 -22.09 0.33
C LYS A 50 -11.98 -22.80 0.98
N ILE A 51 -12.01 -24.12 0.92
CA ILE A 51 -10.90 -24.98 1.33
C ILE A 51 -9.72 -24.77 0.37
N VAL A 52 -8.53 -24.59 0.91
CA VAL A 52 -7.31 -24.27 0.13
C VAL A 52 -7.04 -25.30 -0.96
N GLY A 53 -7.22 -26.60 -0.64
CA GLY A 53 -7.00 -27.70 -1.58
C GLY A 53 -7.97 -27.73 -2.75
N ASP A 54 -9.15 -27.12 -2.62
CA ASP A 54 -10.21 -27.11 -3.62
C ASP A 54 -10.19 -25.86 -4.51
N ILE A 55 -9.31 -24.91 -4.21
CA ILE A 55 -9.21 -23.66 -4.99
C ILE A 55 -8.60 -23.92 -6.35
N THR A 56 -9.35 -23.59 -7.38
CA THR A 56 -8.95 -23.75 -8.79
C THR A 56 -8.40 -22.46 -9.40
N ALA A 57 -7.73 -22.59 -10.54
CA ALA A 57 -7.31 -21.42 -11.33
C ALA A 57 -8.51 -20.56 -11.80
N ALA A 58 -9.68 -21.20 -12.02
CA ALA A 58 -10.90 -20.49 -12.39
C ALA A 58 -11.41 -19.61 -11.26
N ASP A 59 -11.37 -20.07 -10.02
CA ASP A 59 -11.73 -19.28 -8.83
C ASP A 59 -10.84 -18.04 -8.70
N LEU A 60 -9.53 -18.22 -8.81
CA LEU A 60 -8.56 -17.13 -8.69
C LEU A 60 -8.71 -16.11 -9.82
N LYS A 61 -8.96 -16.57 -11.05
CA LYS A 61 -9.26 -15.68 -12.17
C LYS A 61 -10.56 -14.92 -11.96
N SER A 62 -11.60 -15.57 -11.40
CA SER A 62 -12.87 -14.92 -11.08
C SER A 62 -12.69 -13.77 -10.07
N VAL A 63 -11.84 -13.96 -9.04
CA VAL A 63 -11.51 -12.88 -8.09
C VAL A 63 -10.90 -11.67 -8.80
N LEU A 64 -9.94 -11.88 -9.69
CA LEU A 64 -9.30 -10.78 -10.42
C LEU A 64 -10.27 -10.07 -11.37
N ASN A 65 -11.09 -10.85 -12.09
CA ASN A 65 -12.10 -10.31 -13.00
C ASN A 65 -13.16 -9.51 -12.24
N HIS A 66 -13.62 -10.01 -11.09
CA HIS A 66 -14.58 -9.31 -10.24
C HIS A 66 -14.12 -7.88 -9.92
N TRP A 67 -12.88 -7.70 -9.45
CA TRP A 67 -12.36 -6.37 -9.12
C TRP A 67 -12.13 -5.50 -10.36
N MET A 68 -11.80 -6.10 -11.49
CA MET A 68 -11.73 -5.40 -12.77
C MET A 68 -13.11 -4.88 -13.21
N GLU A 69 -14.14 -5.71 -13.14
CA GLU A 69 -15.53 -5.36 -13.47
C GLU A 69 -16.12 -4.30 -12.55
N GLN A 70 -15.73 -4.34 -11.26
CA GLN A 70 -16.08 -3.30 -10.29
C GLN A 70 -15.34 -1.97 -10.51
N GLY A 71 -14.53 -1.85 -11.57
CA GLY A 71 -13.84 -0.62 -11.95
C GLY A 71 -12.62 -0.26 -11.10
N TYR A 72 -12.08 -1.21 -10.33
CA TYR A 72 -10.86 -0.98 -9.55
C TYR A 72 -9.64 -0.73 -10.44
N ALA A 73 -8.69 0.06 -9.93
CA ALA A 73 -7.47 0.37 -10.66
C ALA A 73 -6.61 -0.89 -10.91
N TYR A 74 -5.91 -0.93 -12.04
CA TYR A 74 -4.98 -1.99 -12.40
C TYR A 74 -3.99 -2.33 -11.26
N THR A 75 -3.47 -1.30 -10.58
CA THR A 75 -2.54 -1.47 -9.48
C THR A 75 -3.15 -2.21 -8.29
N THR A 76 -4.44 -2.05 -8.03
CA THR A 76 -5.17 -2.77 -6.97
C THR A 76 -5.32 -4.25 -7.33
N VAL A 77 -5.79 -4.55 -8.54
CA VAL A 77 -5.94 -5.93 -9.01
C VAL A 77 -4.58 -6.63 -9.09
N LYS A 78 -3.53 -5.93 -9.49
CA LYS A 78 -2.16 -6.44 -9.50
C LYS A 78 -1.66 -6.81 -8.09
N LYS A 79 -2.02 -6.04 -7.05
CA LYS A 79 -1.67 -6.37 -5.65
C LYS A 79 -2.32 -7.67 -5.20
N VAL A 80 -3.60 -7.88 -5.54
CA VAL A 80 -4.31 -9.15 -5.26
C VAL A 80 -3.61 -10.31 -5.95
N HIS A 81 -3.28 -10.16 -7.25
CA HIS A 81 -2.55 -11.19 -8.00
C HIS A 81 -1.20 -11.54 -7.37
N ILE A 82 -0.41 -10.54 -6.98
CA ILE A 82 0.91 -10.75 -6.35
C ILE A 82 0.76 -11.49 -5.03
N LEU A 83 -0.17 -11.07 -4.16
CA LEU A 83 -0.44 -11.71 -2.87
C LEU A 83 -0.80 -13.19 -3.06
N LEU A 84 -1.77 -13.48 -3.92
CA LEU A 84 -2.22 -14.85 -4.17
C LEU A 84 -1.10 -15.70 -4.80
N ASN A 85 -0.37 -15.16 -5.77
CA ASN A 85 0.72 -15.88 -6.41
C ASN A 85 1.84 -16.25 -5.42
N GLU A 86 2.19 -15.35 -4.52
CA GLU A 86 3.21 -15.57 -3.49
C GLU A 86 2.75 -16.62 -2.47
N TYR A 87 1.50 -16.53 -2.03
CA TYR A 87 0.91 -17.49 -1.11
C TYR A 87 0.80 -18.89 -1.70
N PHE A 88 0.25 -19.05 -2.91
CA PHE A 88 0.13 -20.36 -3.55
C PHE A 88 1.49 -20.96 -3.97
N ARG A 89 2.49 -20.12 -4.24
CA ARG A 89 3.87 -20.57 -4.42
C ARG A 89 4.40 -21.20 -3.14
N TYR A 90 4.24 -20.52 -1.99
CA TYR A 90 4.62 -21.06 -0.69
C TYR A 90 3.95 -22.42 -0.42
N LEU A 91 2.64 -22.55 -0.63
CA LEU A 91 1.92 -23.82 -0.43
C LEU A 91 2.48 -24.94 -1.30
N THR A 92 2.93 -24.65 -2.50
CA THR A 92 3.50 -25.63 -3.42
C THR A 92 4.93 -26.00 -3.01
N GLU A 93 5.76 -25.02 -2.61
CA GLU A 93 7.12 -25.23 -2.13
C GLU A 93 7.16 -26.09 -0.87
N GLU A 94 6.19 -25.90 0.05
CA GLU A 94 6.02 -26.70 1.28
C GLU A 94 5.26 -28.02 1.05
N ASN A 95 4.89 -28.33 -0.19
CA ASN A 95 4.15 -29.55 -0.56
C ASN A 95 2.76 -29.68 0.11
N PHE A 96 2.11 -28.59 0.51
CA PHE A 96 0.72 -28.59 0.96
C PHE A 96 -0.26 -28.82 -0.19
N ILE A 97 0.09 -28.36 -1.39
CA ILE A 97 -0.63 -28.59 -2.63
C ILE A 97 0.33 -29.10 -3.71
N GLN A 98 -0.17 -29.92 -4.63
CA GLN A 98 0.66 -30.53 -5.68
C GLN A 98 1.02 -29.55 -6.80
N LYS A 99 0.16 -28.59 -7.11
CA LYS A 99 0.32 -27.65 -8.22
C LYS A 99 -0.18 -26.26 -7.82
N ASN A 100 0.60 -25.25 -8.15
CA ASN A 100 0.22 -23.87 -7.96
C ASN A 100 -0.86 -23.45 -8.99
N PRO A 101 -2.11 -23.17 -8.57
CA PRO A 101 -3.18 -22.79 -9.49
C PRO A 101 -2.92 -21.40 -10.14
N MET A 102 -2.14 -20.52 -9.52
CA MET A 102 -1.79 -19.21 -10.06
C MET A 102 -0.91 -19.27 -11.32
N GLN A 103 -0.22 -20.40 -11.57
CA GLN A 103 0.58 -20.56 -12.81
C GLN A 103 -0.28 -20.45 -14.07
N SER A 104 -1.55 -20.82 -13.99
CA SER A 104 -2.51 -20.74 -15.09
C SER A 104 -3.30 -19.43 -15.12
N VAL A 105 -3.00 -18.49 -14.23
CA VAL A 105 -3.68 -17.19 -14.10
C VAL A 105 -2.66 -16.06 -14.28
N PRO A 106 -2.17 -15.80 -15.50
CA PRO A 106 -1.25 -14.70 -15.74
C PRO A 106 -1.95 -13.36 -15.52
N MET A 107 -1.20 -12.40 -14.96
CA MET A 107 -1.71 -11.04 -14.84
C MET A 107 -1.90 -10.41 -16.22
N MET A 108 -3.07 -9.84 -16.45
CA MET A 108 -3.39 -9.12 -17.69
C MET A 108 -2.43 -7.94 -17.88
N LYS A 109 -2.01 -7.67 -19.10
CA LYS A 109 -1.24 -6.47 -19.43
C LYS A 109 -2.07 -5.22 -19.18
N LYS A 110 -1.43 -4.15 -18.67
CA LYS A 110 -2.13 -2.90 -18.30
C LYS A 110 -2.97 -2.33 -19.45
N ALA A 111 -2.45 -2.31 -20.66
CA ALA A 111 -3.18 -1.82 -21.83
C ALA A 111 -4.49 -2.59 -22.07
N ASN A 112 -4.45 -3.93 -22.01
CA ASN A 112 -5.62 -4.76 -22.18
C ASN A 112 -6.62 -4.62 -21.03
N PHE A 113 -6.12 -4.41 -19.82
CA PHE A 113 -6.94 -4.17 -18.62
C PHE A 113 -7.74 -2.87 -18.77
N LEU A 114 -7.10 -1.78 -19.20
CA LEU A 114 -7.75 -0.49 -19.40
C LEU A 114 -8.75 -0.53 -20.57
N ALA A 115 -8.41 -1.20 -21.67
CA ALA A 115 -9.32 -1.41 -22.77
C ALA A 115 -10.58 -2.20 -22.37
N ALA A 116 -10.44 -3.21 -21.49
CA ALA A 116 -11.56 -3.99 -20.98
C ALA A 116 -12.49 -3.21 -20.03
N GLN A 117 -12.04 -2.08 -19.49
CA GLN A 117 -12.84 -1.17 -18.66
C GLN A 117 -13.48 -0.01 -19.46
N ASP A 118 -13.40 -0.03 -20.78
CA ASP A 118 -13.81 1.10 -21.65
C ASP A 118 -13.18 2.45 -21.25
N LYS A 119 -12.06 2.39 -20.54
CA LYS A 119 -11.29 3.57 -20.20
C LYS A 119 -10.33 3.85 -21.36
N GLU A 120 -10.48 5.01 -21.99
CA GLU A 120 -9.49 5.47 -22.94
C GLU A 120 -8.09 5.35 -22.31
N CYS A 121 -7.22 4.63 -23.00
CA CYS A 121 -5.82 4.55 -22.65
C CYS A 121 -5.20 5.91 -23.01
N LEU A 122 -5.46 6.92 -22.18
CA LEU A 122 -4.69 8.14 -22.25
C LEU A 122 -3.23 7.71 -22.02
N PRO A 123 -2.32 8.06 -22.94
CA PRO A 123 -0.91 7.79 -22.70
C PRO A 123 -0.60 8.40 -21.33
N GLU A 124 -0.17 7.57 -20.39
CA GLU A 124 0.36 8.03 -19.12
C GLU A 124 1.69 8.79 -19.37
N GLN A 125 1.58 9.93 -19.98
CA GLN A 125 2.40 11.02 -19.51
C GLN A 125 1.73 11.42 -18.19
N GLU A 126 2.20 10.85 -17.08
CA GLU A 126 2.09 11.52 -15.81
C GLU A 126 2.74 12.90 -16.03
N GLN A 127 1.92 13.83 -16.50
CA GLN A 127 2.31 15.22 -16.48
C GLN A 127 2.43 15.55 -15.00
N VAL A 128 3.66 15.44 -14.51
CA VAL A 128 4.00 15.96 -13.19
C VAL A 128 3.62 17.43 -13.23
N THR A 129 2.46 17.75 -12.64
CA THR A 129 2.00 19.13 -12.57
C THR A 129 2.92 19.85 -11.60
N VAL A 130 3.83 20.64 -12.15
CA VAL A 130 4.75 21.47 -11.38
C VAL A 130 4.11 22.84 -11.18
N PHE A 131 4.10 23.32 -9.93
CA PHE A 131 3.62 24.66 -9.64
C PHE A 131 4.45 25.71 -10.36
N THR A 132 3.79 26.64 -11.03
CA THR A 132 4.44 27.80 -11.61
C THR A 132 4.93 28.75 -10.51
N PRO A 133 5.92 29.61 -10.79
CA PRO A 133 6.38 30.62 -9.82
C PRO A 133 5.27 31.51 -9.28
N THR A 134 4.27 31.81 -10.13
CA THR A 134 3.10 32.62 -9.75
C THR A 134 2.19 31.89 -8.77
N GLU A 135 1.97 30.58 -8.98
CA GLU A 135 1.18 29.73 -8.06
C GLU A 135 1.89 29.56 -6.72
N ILE A 136 3.21 29.37 -6.74
CA ILE A 136 4.04 29.32 -5.52
C ILE A 136 3.91 30.62 -4.73
N ALA A 137 3.96 31.77 -5.38
CA ALA A 137 3.82 33.07 -4.73
C ALA A 137 2.41 33.25 -4.13
N LYS A 138 1.37 32.85 -4.85
CA LYS A 138 -0.02 32.85 -4.34
C LYS A 138 -0.16 31.93 -3.14
N PHE A 139 0.35 30.72 -3.23
CA PHE A 139 0.33 29.74 -2.14
C PHE A 139 0.98 30.29 -0.87
N LYS A 140 2.22 30.81 -0.99
CA LYS A 140 2.95 31.39 0.15
C LYS A 140 2.19 32.54 0.79
N ARG A 141 1.61 33.45 0.00
CA ARG A 141 0.81 34.56 0.50
C ARG A 141 -0.43 34.07 1.25
N GLU A 142 -1.17 33.09 0.71
CA GLU A 142 -2.35 32.57 1.36
C GLU A 142 -1.99 31.75 2.61
N ALA A 143 -0.95 30.94 2.56
CA ALA A 143 -0.49 30.10 3.68
C ALA A 143 -0.17 30.94 4.94
N PHE A 144 0.37 32.15 4.78
CA PHE A 144 0.66 33.06 5.90
C PHE A 144 -0.43 34.11 6.14
N SER A 145 -1.59 34.00 5.50
CA SER A 145 -2.70 34.92 5.70
C SER A 145 -3.29 34.80 7.12
N THR A 146 -3.88 35.91 7.58
CA THR A 146 -4.51 36.01 8.90
C THR A 146 -5.99 36.36 8.76
N PHE A 147 -6.76 36.01 9.76
CA PHE A 147 -8.11 36.51 9.94
C PHE A 147 -8.09 37.98 10.37
N SER A 148 -9.24 38.66 10.36
CA SER A 148 -9.39 40.04 10.83
C SER A 148 -8.98 40.26 12.30
N ASN A 149 -9.01 39.22 13.11
CA ASN A 149 -8.56 39.21 14.51
C ASN A 149 -7.04 38.97 14.69
N GLY A 150 -6.25 38.94 13.60
CA GLY A 150 -4.82 38.73 13.63
C GLY A 150 -4.35 37.27 13.82
N LYS A 151 -5.27 36.31 14.01
CA LYS A 151 -4.91 34.89 14.11
C LYS A 151 -4.58 34.33 12.74
N ARG A 152 -3.55 33.47 12.67
CA ARG A 152 -3.17 32.76 11.42
C ARG A 152 -4.33 31.86 10.98
N LYS A 153 -4.66 31.88 9.69
CA LYS A 153 -5.65 30.96 9.10
C LYS A 153 -5.14 29.52 9.09
N TYR A 154 -3.86 29.33 8.81
CA TYR A 154 -3.23 28.01 8.66
C TYR A 154 -2.08 27.86 9.66
N GLN A 155 -2.24 26.99 10.63
CA GLN A 155 -1.21 26.77 11.68
C GLN A 155 0.04 26.10 11.09
N GLN A 156 -0.13 25.24 10.08
CA GLN A 156 0.92 24.46 9.44
C GLN A 156 1.61 25.18 8.26
N ALA A 157 1.38 26.48 8.09
CA ALA A 157 1.92 27.26 6.96
C ALA A 157 3.43 27.12 6.79
N ALA A 158 4.19 27.14 7.89
CA ALA A 158 5.63 26.97 7.88
C ALA A 158 6.04 25.58 7.34
N ALA A 159 5.35 24.53 7.79
CA ALA A 159 5.59 23.16 7.37
C ALA A 159 5.37 22.97 5.87
N TYR A 160 4.23 23.43 5.34
CA TYR A 160 3.94 23.36 3.91
C TYR A 160 4.93 24.18 3.07
N THR A 161 5.36 25.35 3.59
CA THR A 161 6.34 26.19 2.90
C THR A 161 7.72 25.52 2.87
N LEU A 162 8.10 24.83 3.96
CA LEU A 162 9.33 24.05 4.00
C LEU A 162 9.29 22.92 2.97
N MET A 163 8.21 22.11 2.95
CA MET A 163 8.02 21.04 1.96
C MET A 163 8.12 21.57 0.52
N LEU A 164 7.46 22.69 0.24
CA LEU A 164 7.43 23.29 -1.10
C LEU A 164 8.84 23.73 -1.58
N ASN A 165 9.70 24.18 -0.66
CA ASN A 165 11.04 24.64 -1.01
C ASN A 165 12.11 23.54 -0.99
N THR A 166 11.88 22.46 -0.23
CA THR A 166 12.89 21.39 -0.03
C THR A 166 12.53 20.08 -0.72
N GLY A 167 11.25 19.89 -1.10
CA GLY A 167 10.77 18.62 -1.65
C GLY A 167 10.62 17.51 -0.61
N LEU A 168 10.64 17.82 0.68
CA LEU A 168 10.45 16.83 1.75
C LEU A 168 9.12 16.10 1.63
N ARG A 169 9.16 14.79 1.88
CA ARG A 169 7.94 14.01 2.06
C ARG A 169 7.30 14.32 3.42
N THR A 170 5.99 14.17 3.52
CA THR A 170 5.25 14.43 4.78
C THR A 170 5.85 13.68 5.98
N GLY A 171 6.22 12.41 5.80
CA GLY A 171 6.84 11.63 6.86
C GLY A 171 8.21 12.14 7.29
N GLU A 172 9.02 12.62 6.36
CA GLU A 172 10.33 13.24 6.63
C GLU A 172 10.16 14.56 7.38
N LEU A 173 9.20 15.40 6.96
CA LEU A 173 8.88 16.63 7.66
C LEU A 173 8.44 16.40 9.11
N LEU A 174 7.57 15.41 9.34
CA LEU A 174 7.06 15.09 10.68
C LEU A 174 8.15 14.45 11.58
N GLY A 175 9.19 13.89 10.97
CA GLY A 175 10.35 13.33 11.66
C GLY A 175 11.43 14.34 12.02
N LEU A 176 11.33 15.60 11.55
CA LEU A 176 12.35 16.63 11.83
C LEU A 176 12.31 17.11 13.28
N PHE A 177 13.47 17.18 13.89
CA PHE A 177 13.72 17.91 15.13
C PHE A 177 14.44 19.23 14.86
N ASN A 178 14.38 20.15 15.82
CA ASN A 178 15.09 21.41 15.74
C ASN A 178 16.60 21.24 15.60
N SER A 179 17.16 20.17 16.15
CA SER A 179 18.58 19.80 16.03
C SER A 179 19.01 19.44 14.61
N ASP A 180 18.06 19.02 13.77
CA ASP A 180 18.33 18.59 12.40
C ASP A 180 18.44 19.79 11.43
N ILE A 181 18.21 21.01 11.92
CA ILE A 181 18.21 22.25 11.14
C ILE A 181 19.45 23.07 11.48
N ASP A 182 20.42 23.09 10.59
CA ASP A 182 21.58 23.97 10.66
C ASP A 182 21.31 25.25 9.86
N LEU A 183 20.92 26.32 10.57
CA LEU A 183 20.59 27.61 9.94
C LEU A 183 21.86 28.35 9.45
N GLU A 184 23.02 28.13 10.08
CA GLU A 184 24.29 28.78 9.70
C GLU A 184 24.78 28.20 8.38
N ARG A 185 24.78 26.87 8.26
CA ARG A 185 25.20 26.18 7.02
C ARG A 185 24.09 26.05 6.01
N ARG A 186 22.84 26.35 6.40
CA ARG A 186 21.62 26.19 5.56
C ARG A 186 21.42 24.73 5.13
N VAL A 187 21.62 23.80 6.04
CA VAL A 187 21.52 22.34 5.80
C VAL A 187 20.41 21.77 6.65
N LEU A 188 19.66 20.80 6.07
CA LEU A 188 18.73 19.94 6.78
C LEU A 188 19.30 18.52 6.80
N HIS A 189 19.40 17.93 7.98
CA HIS A 189 19.79 16.54 8.18
C HIS A 189 18.55 15.66 8.23
N LEU A 190 18.36 14.77 7.25
CA LEU A 190 17.21 13.88 7.14
C LEU A 190 17.63 12.48 7.58
N GLU A 191 17.46 12.17 8.85
CA GLU A 191 17.85 10.89 9.42
C GLU A 191 16.67 9.96 9.65
N ARG A 192 15.44 10.51 9.71
CA ARG A 192 14.26 9.74 10.11
C ARG A 192 12.99 10.21 9.40
N GLY A 193 11.98 9.33 9.39
CA GLY A 193 10.66 9.65 8.88
C GLY A 193 9.58 8.99 9.73
N VAL A 194 8.48 9.70 9.96
CA VAL A 194 7.29 9.17 10.63
C VAL A 194 6.45 8.39 9.64
N LYS A 195 6.05 7.18 10.00
CA LYS A 195 5.13 6.33 9.25
C LYS A 195 3.88 6.08 10.07
N GLU A 196 2.73 6.15 9.42
CA GLU A 196 1.46 5.74 10.03
C GLU A 196 1.34 4.22 9.98
N VAL A 197 1.08 3.60 11.13
CA VAL A 197 0.82 2.16 11.24
C VAL A 197 -0.50 1.94 11.98
N TRP A 198 -1.24 0.91 11.59
CA TRP A 198 -2.50 0.59 12.24
C TRP A 198 -2.25 0.06 13.66
N ARG A 199 -3.01 0.59 14.64
CA ARG A 199 -3.07 0.00 15.97
C ARG A 199 -3.83 -1.32 15.89
N ARG A 200 -3.23 -2.36 16.49
CA ARG A 200 -3.90 -3.64 16.73
C ARG A 200 -4.04 -3.81 18.23
N ASP A 201 -5.26 -4.10 18.67
CA ASP A 201 -5.52 -4.37 20.09
C ASP A 201 -4.65 -5.55 20.54
N GLY A 202 -3.86 -5.33 21.59
CA GLY A 202 -2.96 -6.33 22.17
C GLY A 202 -1.49 -6.33 21.72
N LEU A 203 -1.12 -5.57 20.68
CA LEU A 203 0.28 -5.36 20.31
C LEU A 203 0.69 -3.95 20.74
N GLN A 204 1.49 -3.84 21.80
CA GLN A 204 2.16 -2.58 22.12
C GLN A 204 3.05 -2.22 20.94
N ALA A 205 2.77 -1.09 20.30
CA ALA A 205 3.68 -0.51 19.33
C ALA A 205 4.88 0.00 20.13
N GLU A 206 5.99 -0.71 20.06
CA GLU A 206 7.28 -0.15 20.45
C GLU A 206 7.53 1.07 19.57
N PRO A 207 7.99 2.22 20.11
CA PRO A 207 8.38 3.35 19.30
C PRO A 207 9.51 2.86 18.39
N GLY A 208 9.26 2.90 17.08
CA GLY A 208 10.19 2.38 16.10
C GLY A 208 11.54 3.06 16.22
N GLU A 209 12.52 2.30 16.63
CA GLU A 209 13.89 2.60 16.30
C GLU A 209 14.02 2.55 14.78
N THR A 210 14.49 3.63 14.22
CA THR A 210 14.71 3.89 12.78
C THR A 210 15.88 3.06 12.25
#